data_5e88a07c87795906b5a13818ad55e2de
#
_entry.id   5e88a07c87795906b5a13818ad55e2de
#
_cell.length_a   1.000
_cell.length_b   1.000
_cell.length_c   1.000
_cell.angle_alpha   90.00
_cell.angle_beta   90.00
_cell.angle_gamma   90.00
#
_symmetry.space_group_name_H-M   'P 1'
#
loop_
_entity.id
_entity.type
_entity.pdbx_description
1 polymer ?
#
loop_
_entity_poly.entity_id
_entity_poly.type
_entity_poly.pdbx_seq_one_letter_code
_entity_poly.pdbx_strand_id
1 'polypeptide(L)'
;LGLRSKRVGYCINVGIQLIKTGYNLRDYCQIAISRLAKISNSLAQRRKMQLVATSCRLGEGSELGPEAVIDNNRTSPKYIDIGANSYCRGRLLLYAHGGQIKIGDYCYIGIRTEIWSMQSIQIGDRVLIAHDVNIHDGTAHSPDAKQRHEHFKNILKRGHPSTWDDVPGVVAEPIVIEDDVWISFGATILRGVRIGQGSIISAGSVVTSDVPPGMVYQNKIEPHLRPIK
;
A
#
# COMPACT_ATOMS: atom_id res chain seq x y z
N LEU A 1 11.10 -41.32 -31.92
CA LEU A 1 12.33 -41.91 -31.41
C LEU A 1 13.45 -40.88 -31.15
N GLY A 2 13.40 -39.67 -31.72
CA GLY A 2 14.48 -38.68 -31.63
C GLY A 2 14.54 -37.81 -30.37
N LEU A 3 13.50 -37.70 -29.58
CA LEU A 3 13.44 -36.82 -28.38
C LEU A 3 13.92 -37.51 -27.09
N ARG A 4 13.88 -38.81 -27.00
CA ARG A 4 14.42 -39.56 -25.84
C ARG A 4 15.96 -39.61 -25.81
N SER A 5 16.59 -39.68 -26.99
CA SER A 5 18.08 -39.78 -27.10
C SER A 5 18.77 -38.46 -26.66
N LYS A 6 18.21 -37.31 -26.98
CA LYS A 6 18.78 -36.01 -26.58
C LYS A 6 18.69 -35.69 -25.08
N ARG A 7 17.64 -36.21 -24.40
CA ARG A 7 17.51 -36.05 -22.93
C ARG A 7 18.48 -36.90 -22.15
N VAL A 8 18.74 -38.15 -22.60
CA VAL A 8 19.73 -39.05 -21.97
C VAL A 8 21.15 -38.50 -22.14
N GLY A 9 21.50 -38.00 -23.31
CA GLY A 9 22.81 -37.36 -23.55
C GLY A 9 23.06 -36.12 -22.70
N TYR A 10 22.01 -35.32 -22.39
CA TYR A 10 22.13 -34.15 -21.52
C TYR A 10 22.37 -34.52 -20.06
N CYS A 11 21.69 -35.57 -19.55
CA CYS A 11 21.87 -36.04 -18.19
C CYS A 11 23.25 -36.70 -17.97
N ILE A 12 23.77 -37.40 -18.98
CA ILE A 12 25.13 -38.01 -18.94
C ILE A 12 26.22 -36.92 -18.96
N ASN A 13 26.08 -35.88 -19.77
CA ASN A 13 27.04 -34.78 -19.82
C ASN A 13 27.05 -33.92 -18.53
N VAL A 14 25.90 -33.74 -17.90
CA VAL A 14 25.81 -33.09 -16.58
C VAL A 14 26.48 -33.94 -15.50
N GLY A 15 26.30 -35.28 -15.52
CA GLY A 15 26.95 -36.19 -14.59
C GLY A 15 28.49 -36.20 -14.74
N ILE A 16 29.01 -36.15 -15.96
CA ILE A 16 30.46 -36.13 -16.22
C ILE A 16 31.08 -34.76 -15.82
N GLN A 17 30.38 -33.65 -15.97
CA GLN A 17 30.83 -32.35 -15.46
C GLN A 17 30.87 -32.30 -13.92
N LEU A 18 29.92 -32.94 -13.24
CA LEU A 18 29.88 -33.02 -11.78
C LEU A 18 31.13 -33.70 -11.19
N ILE A 19 31.63 -34.74 -11.83
CA ILE A 19 32.84 -35.48 -11.39
C ILE A 19 34.09 -34.60 -11.54
N LYS A 20 34.14 -33.71 -12.52
CA LYS A 20 35.28 -32.81 -12.78
C LYS A 20 35.35 -31.58 -11.86
N THR A 21 34.25 -31.18 -11.23
CA THR A 21 34.18 -29.96 -10.41
C THR A 21 34.21 -30.21 -8.91
N GLY A 22 34.26 -31.47 -8.46
CA GLY A 22 34.31 -31.82 -7.04
C GLY A 22 33.03 -31.57 -6.25
N TYR A 23 31.94 -31.14 -6.91
CA TYR A 23 30.64 -30.94 -6.28
C TYR A 23 29.86 -32.25 -6.24
N ASN A 24 29.23 -32.55 -5.08
CA ASN A 24 28.30 -33.67 -5.00
C ASN A 24 26.92 -33.31 -5.55
N LEU A 25 26.07 -34.28 -5.82
CA LEU A 25 24.73 -34.10 -6.37
C LEU A 25 23.87 -33.15 -5.52
N ARG A 26 24.06 -33.14 -4.21
CA ARG A 26 23.34 -32.28 -3.25
C ARG A 26 23.70 -30.81 -3.44
N ASP A 27 24.99 -30.52 -3.63
CA ASP A 27 25.47 -29.14 -3.85
C ASP A 27 24.96 -28.60 -5.18
N TYR A 28 24.92 -29.43 -6.22
CA TYR A 28 24.38 -29.06 -7.52
C TYR A 28 22.86 -28.77 -7.44
N CYS A 29 22.11 -29.59 -6.73
CA CYS A 29 20.68 -29.34 -6.47
C CYS A 29 20.47 -28.03 -5.71
N GLN A 30 21.27 -27.72 -4.70
CA GLN A 30 21.19 -26.45 -3.97
C GLN A 30 21.49 -25.24 -4.87
N ILE A 31 22.52 -25.33 -5.72
CA ILE A 31 22.84 -24.28 -6.68
C ILE A 31 21.71 -24.11 -7.71
N ALA A 32 21.13 -25.19 -8.20
CA ALA A 32 20.01 -25.13 -9.14
C ALA A 32 18.77 -24.50 -8.50
N ILE A 33 18.42 -24.89 -7.27
CA ILE A 33 17.31 -24.32 -6.49
C ILE A 33 17.55 -22.83 -6.25
N SER A 34 18.76 -22.41 -5.86
CA SER A 34 19.10 -21.01 -5.64
C SER A 34 18.98 -20.16 -6.91
N ARG A 35 19.39 -20.71 -8.06
CA ARG A 35 19.24 -20.04 -9.37
C ARG A 35 17.77 -19.92 -9.78
N LEU A 36 16.96 -20.98 -9.59
CA LEU A 36 15.53 -20.94 -9.86
C LEU A 36 14.81 -19.93 -8.95
N ALA A 37 15.18 -19.86 -7.67
CA ALA A 37 14.66 -18.87 -6.75
C ALA A 37 15.00 -17.44 -7.18
N LYS A 38 16.25 -17.16 -7.64
CA LYS A 38 16.64 -15.87 -8.18
C LYS A 38 15.85 -15.49 -9.43
N ILE A 39 15.63 -16.42 -10.35
CA ILE A 39 14.82 -16.19 -11.57
C ILE A 39 13.37 -15.93 -11.19
N SER A 40 12.78 -16.71 -10.29
CA SER A 40 11.42 -16.50 -9.80
C SER A 40 11.27 -15.13 -9.16
N ASN A 41 12.19 -14.73 -8.30
CA ASN A 41 12.19 -13.40 -7.68
C ASN A 41 12.33 -12.26 -8.71
N SER A 42 13.18 -12.43 -9.73
CA SER A 42 13.32 -11.42 -10.78
C SER A 42 12.07 -11.27 -11.63
N LEU A 43 11.36 -12.38 -11.93
CA LEU A 43 10.09 -12.36 -12.64
C LEU A 43 8.97 -11.73 -11.80
N ALA A 44 8.94 -12.03 -10.51
CA ALA A 44 8.00 -11.41 -9.56
C ALA A 44 8.23 -9.89 -9.47
N GLN A 45 9.48 -9.45 -9.38
CA GLN A 45 9.84 -8.02 -9.41
C GLN A 45 9.44 -7.35 -10.73
N ARG A 46 9.69 -7.97 -11.89
CA ARG A 46 9.27 -7.43 -13.20
C ARG A 46 7.75 -7.30 -13.29
N ARG A 47 7.00 -8.30 -12.85
CA ARG A 47 5.54 -8.23 -12.77
C ARG A 47 5.08 -7.10 -11.86
N LYS A 48 5.70 -6.95 -10.68
CA LYS A 48 5.41 -5.87 -9.75
C LYS A 48 5.66 -4.51 -10.40
N MET A 49 6.79 -4.31 -11.08
CA MET A 49 7.11 -3.07 -11.79
C MET A 49 6.13 -2.77 -12.93
N GLN A 50 5.67 -3.77 -13.67
CA GLN A 50 4.63 -3.57 -14.69
C GLN A 50 3.29 -3.16 -14.09
N LEU A 51 2.87 -3.78 -12.99
CA LEU A 51 1.66 -3.41 -12.25
C LEU A 51 1.75 -1.99 -11.71
N VAL A 52 2.91 -1.60 -11.17
CA VAL A 52 3.19 -0.25 -10.70
C VAL A 52 3.03 0.77 -11.83
N ALA A 53 3.68 0.55 -12.98
CA ALA A 53 3.63 1.47 -14.12
C ALA A 53 2.22 1.73 -14.65
N THR A 54 1.29 0.79 -14.45
CA THR A 54 -0.12 0.94 -14.82
C THR A 54 -1.01 1.49 -13.70
N SER A 55 -0.57 1.42 -12.44
CA SER A 55 -1.40 1.71 -11.27
C SER A 55 -1.07 3.05 -10.59
N CYS A 56 0.18 3.53 -10.68
CA CYS A 56 0.59 4.81 -10.11
C CYS A 56 1.72 5.46 -10.92
N ARG A 57 1.95 6.75 -10.67
CA ARG A 57 3.18 7.45 -11.05
C ARG A 57 4.16 7.38 -9.90
N LEU A 58 5.42 7.14 -10.22
CA LEU A 58 6.50 7.04 -9.24
C LEU A 58 7.63 7.96 -9.66
N GLY A 59 7.95 8.94 -8.83
CA GLY A 59 9.03 9.91 -9.03
C GLY A 59 10.42 9.27 -9.04
N GLU A 60 11.39 9.99 -9.55
CA GLU A 60 12.78 9.53 -9.63
C GLU A 60 13.33 9.19 -8.25
N GLY A 61 14.04 8.08 -8.13
CA GLY A 61 14.62 7.60 -6.86
C GLY A 61 13.62 7.03 -5.86
N SER A 62 12.32 7.01 -6.20
CA SER A 62 11.31 6.44 -5.32
C SER A 62 11.12 4.95 -5.52
N GLU A 63 10.78 4.25 -4.43
CA GLU A 63 10.62 2.80 -4.43
C GLU A 63 9.35 2.36 -3.71
N LEU A 64 8.76 1.25 -4.20
CA LEU A 64 7.71 0.51 -3.49
C LEU A 64 8.33 -0.69 -2.81
N GLY A 65 8.26 -0.74 -1.49
CA GLY A 65 8.69 -1.88 -0.69
C GLY A 65 7.97 -3.18 -1.08
N PRO A 66 8.47 -4.34 -0.64
CA PRO A 66 7.87 -5.63 -0.98
C PRO A 66 6.44 -5.79 -0.46
N GLU A 67 6.09 -5.09 0.61
CA GLU A 67 4.77 -5.12 1.25
C GLU A 67 3.78 -4.12 0.64
N ALA A 68 4.26 -3.18 -0.18
CA ALA A 68 3.41 -2.15 -0.76
C ALA A 68 2.34 -2.75 -1.68
N VAL A 69 1.11 -2.25 -1.55
CA VAL A 69 -0.04 -2.62 -2.37
C VAL A 69 -0.64 -1.37 -3.01
N ILE A 70 -0.82 -1.38 -4.33
CA ILE A 70 -1.44 -0.28 -5.06
C ILE A 70 -2.73 -0.78 -5.70
N ASP A 71 -3.86 -0.43 -5.12
CA ASP A 71 -5.21 -0.78 -5.59
C ASP A 71 -5.86 0.44 -6.26
N ASN A 72 -5.42 0.77 -7.46
CA ASN A 72 -5.99 1.86 -8.24
C ASN A 72 -7.18 1.38 -9.06
N ASN A 73 -8.40 1.48 -8.51
CA ASN A 73 -9.62 1.08 -9.19
C ASN A 73 -10.13 2.13 -10.21
N ARG A 74 -9.43 3.25 -10.40
CA ARG A 74 -9.76 4.29 -11.39
C ARG A 74 -9.08 4.10 -12.75
N THR A 75 -8.37 3.01 -12.96
CA THR A 75 -7.79 2.58 -14.24
C THR A 75 -6.74 3.52 -14.88
N SER A 76 -6.33 4.60 -14.21
CA SER A 76 -5.29 5.51 -14.71
C SER A 76 -4.23 5.80 -13.64
N PRO A 77 -2.95 5.64 -13.92
CA PRO A 77 -1.86 5.86 -12.96
C PRO A 77 -1.78 7.32 -12.46
N LYS A 78 -2.36 8.28 -13.18
CA LYS A 78 -2.35 9.71 -12.81
C LYS A 78 -3.06 10.02 -11.50
N TYR A 79 -3.90 9.11 -11.01
CA TYR A 79 -4.67 9.32 -9.78
C TYR A 79 -3.92 8.92 -8.50
N ILE A 80 -2.82 8.18 -8.62
CA ILE A 80 -1.87 7.95 -7.52
C ILE A 80 -0.52 8.46 -8.00
N ASP A 81 -0.03 9.53 -7.37
CA ASP A 81 1.21 10.20 -7.72
C ASP A 81 2.12 10.23 -6.50
N ILE A 82 3.30 9.63 -6.61
CA ILE A 82 4.32 9.57 -5.56
C ILE A 82 5.52 10.33 -6.07
N GLY A 83 5.91 11.36 -5.35
CA GLY A 83 7.03 12.24 -5.67
C GLY A 83 8.39 11.53 -5.68
N ALA A 84 9.47 12.29 -5.79
CA ALA A 84 10.82 11.77 -5.87
C ALA A 84 11.38 11.35 -4.50
N ASN A 85 12.35 10.40 -4.51
CA ASN A 85 13.10 9.95 -3.33
C ASN A 85 12.21 9.49 -2.16
N SER A 86 11.02 8.95 -2.44
CA SER A 86 10.05 8.49 -1.45
C SER A 86 9.99 6.97 -1.38
N TYR A 87 9.68 6.43 -0.21
CA TYR A 87 9.60 4.99 0.01
C TYR A 87 8.26 4.59 0.61
N CYS A 88 7.48 3.80 -0.13
CA CYS A 88 6.16 3.35 0.30
C CYS A 88 6.13 1.84 0.56
N ARG A 89 5.67 1.44 1.76
CA ARG A 89 5.43 0.06 2.20
C ARG A 89 3.97 -0.18 2.57
N GLY A 90 3.15 0.86 2.50
CA GLY A 90 1.73 0.82 2.81
C GLY A 90 0.85 0.37 1.65
N ARG A 91 -0.44 0.39 1.87
CA ARG A 91 -1.46 0.18 0.85
C ARG A 91 -2.09 1.50 0.45
N LEU A 92 -2.10 1.78 -0.85
CA LEU A 92 -2.79 2.93 -1.44
C LEU A 92 -3.99 2.40 -2.22
N LEU A 93 -5.21 2.79 -1.80
CA LEU A 93 -6.44 2.35 -2.44
C LEU A 93 -7.24 3.54 -2.95
N LEU A 94 -7.64 3.49 -4.21
CA LEU A 94 -8.66 4.37 -4.79
C LEU A 94 -9.93 3.58 -5.03
N TYR A 95 -11.06 4.16 -4.67
CA TYR A 95 -12.36 3.62 -5.03
C TYR A 95 -12.65 3.84 -6.51
N ALA A 96 -13.43 2.96 -7.14
CA ALA A 96 -13.72 3.06 -8.57
C ALA A 96 -14.56 4.31 -8.90
N HIS A 97 -15.39 4.77 -7.98
CA HIS A 97 -16.24 5.95 -8.13
C HIS A 97 -15.53 7.29 -7.85
N GLY A 98 -14.30 7.27 -7.32
CA GLY A 98 -13.57 8.50 -7.02
C GLY A 98 -12.21 8.25 -6.39
N GLY A 99 -11.57 9.33 -5.95
CA GLY A 99 -10.31 9.28 -5.22
C GLY A 99 -9.10 9.74 -6.02
N GLN A 100 -8.20 10.36 -5.28
CA GLN A 100 -6.86 10.72 -5.74
C GLN A 100 -5.92 10.71 -4.53
N ILE A 101 -4.71 10.17 -4.70
CA ILE A 101 -3.65 10.22 -3.70
C ILE A 101 -2.44 10.88 -4.33
N LYS A 102 -1.98 11.96 -3.70
CA LYS A 102 -0.72 12.63 -4.03
C LYS A 102 0.20 12.59 -2.83
N ILE A 103 1.42 12.09 -3.01
CA ILE A 103 2.48 12.05 -2.00
C ILE A 103 3.65 12.85 -2.56
N GLY A 104 4.20 13.76 -1.78
CA GLY A 104 5.33 14.60 -2.15
C GLY A 104 6.67 13.86 -2.16
N ASP A 105 7.73 14.67 -2.19
CA ASP A 105 9.10 14.18 -2.25
C ASP A 105 9.64 13.82 -0.85
N TYR A 106 10.61 12.90 -0.80
CA TYR A 106 11.30 12.47 0.44
C TYR A 106 10.36 11.95 1.53
N CYS A 107 9.25 11.30 1.15
CA CYS A 107 8.29 10.75 2.07
C CYS A 107 8.56 9.28 2.42
N TYR A 108 8.18 8.89 3.63
CA TYR A 108 8.17 7.49 4.05
C TYR A 108 6.76 7.08 4.47
N ILE A 109 6.25 6.00 3.88
CA ILE A 109 4.97 5.38 4.25
C ILE A 109 5.25 3.99 4.81
N GLY A 110 4.97 3.80 6.09
CA GLY A 110 5.28 2.59 6.83
C GLY A 110 4.43 1.37 6.43
N ILE A 111 4.92 0.21 6.84
CA ILE A 111 4.25 -1.08 6.60
C ILE A 111 2.86 -1.11 7.27
N ARG A 112 1.87 -1.74 6.61
CA ARG A 112 0.47 -1.86 7.05
C ARG A 112 -0.25 -0.52 7.26
N THR A 113 0.31 0.57 6.73
CA THR A 113 -0.41 1.84 6.65
C THR A 113 -1.39 1.78 5.50
N GLU A 114 -2.64 2.15 5.75
CA GLU A 114 -3.76 2.10 4.82
C GLU A 114 -4.15 3.55 4.45
N ILE A 115 -3.99 3.92 3.18
CA ILE A 115 -4.37 5.23 2.64
C ILE A 115 -5.45 4.99 1.59
N TRP A 116 -6.70 5.29 1.93
CA TRP A 116 -7.86 5.00 1.10
C TRP A 116 -8.57 6.29 0.72
N SER A 117 -8.70 6.55 -0.56
CA SER A 117 -9.28 7.79 -1.05
C SER A 117 -10.49 7.57 -1.93
N MET A 118 -11.55 8.31 -1.60
CA MET A 118 -12.77 8.48 -2.38
C MET A 118 -12.81 9.83 -3.07
N GLN A 119 -12.15 10.86 -2.52
CA GLN A 119 -12.14 12.22 -3.05
C GLN A 119 -10.71 12.70 -3.31
N SER A 120 -9.93 12.99 -2.25
CA SER A 120 -8.54 13.45 -2.39
C SER A 120 -7.77 13.33 -1.07
N ILE A 121 -6.59 12.73 -1.12
CA ILE A 121 -5.61 12.77 -0.04
C ILE A 121 -4.33 13.36 -0.59
N GLN A 122 -3.89 14.48 -0.01
CA GLN A 122 -2.66 15.18 -0.37
C GLN A 122 -1.68 15.11 0.80
N ILE A 123 -0.49 14.63 0.53
CA ILE A 123 0.63 14.51 1.47
C ILE A 123 1.77 15.33 0.89
N GLY A 124 2.26 16.29 1.65
CA GLY A 124 3.37 17.18 1.29
C GLY A 124 4.72 16.49 1.24
N ASP A 125 5.77 17.28 1.22
CA ASP A 125 7.13 16.79 1.17
C ASP A 125 7.69 16.45 2.55
N ARG A 126 8.64 15.52 2.62
CA ARG A 126 9.37 15.12 3.85
C ARG A 126 8.45 14.64 4.97
N VAL A 127 7.30 14.08 4.60
CA VAL A 127 6.34 13.52 5.54
C VAL A 127 6.74 12.10 5.92
N LEU A 128 6.78 11.82 7.23
CA LEU A 128 7.07 10.49 7.77
C LEU A 128 5.79 9.90 8.36
N ILE A 129 5.29 8.84 7.77
CA ILE A 129 4.14 8.08 8.27
C ILE A 129 4.63 6.71 8.73
N ALA A 130 4.46 6.42 10.01
CA ALA A 130 4.89 5.16 10.63
C ALA A 130 4.00 3.98 10.17
N HIS A 131 4.18 2.84 10.79
CA HIS A 131 3.39 1.64 10.50
C HIS A 131 1.99 1.68 11.14
N ASP A 132 1.05 0.89 10.58
CA ASP A 132 -0.31 0.70 11.10
C ASP A 132 -1.15 2.00 11.18
N VAL A 133 -0.83 3.00 10.37
CA VAL A 133 -1.60 4.25 10.28
C VAL A 133 -2.77 4.07 9.33
N ASN A 134 -3.93 4.68 9.64
CA ASN A 134 -5.12 4.68 8.80
C ASN A 134 -5.48 6.11 8.38
N ILE A 135 -5.58 6.36 7.07
CA ILE A 135 -5.94 7.65 6.49
C ILE A 135 -7.07 7.42 5.50
N HIS A 136 -8.28 7.88 5.85
CA HIS A 136 -9.47 7.66 5.05
C HIS A 136 -10.23 8.97 4.87
N ASP A 137 -10.43 9.39 3.61
CA ASP A 137 -11.14 10.62 3.27
C ASP A 137 -12.66 10.44 3.10
N GLY A 138 -13.19 9.26 3.42
CA GLY A 138 -14.62 8.99 3.27
C GLY A 138 -15.18 8.02 4.31
N THR A 139 -16.52 7.95 4.36
CA THR A 139 -17.24 7.09 5.32
C THR A 139 -17.39 5.64 4.85
N ALA A 140 -17.02 5.32 3.63
CA ALA A 140 -17.21 4.01 2.97
C ALA A 140 -18.67 3.53 2.87
N HIS A 141 -19.53 3.90 3.81
CA HIS A 141 -20.93 3.52 3.87
C HIS A 141 -21.81 4.66 4.36
N SER A 142 -23.09 4.64 3.96
CA SER A 142 -24.11 5.57 4.48
C SER A 142 -24.35 5.35 5.98
N PRO A 143 -24.59 6.40 6.78
CA PRO A 143 -25.09 6.29 8.14
C PRO A 143 -26.53 5.72 8.20
N ASP A 144 -27.33 5.86 7.13
CA ASP A 144 -28.65 5.25 7.04
C ASP A 144 -28.56 3.73 6.88
N ALA A 145 -29.22 2.99 7.76
CA ALA A 145 -29.13 1.53 7.82
C ALA A 145 -29.71 0.85 6.57
N LYS A 146 -30.78 1.39 5.97
CA LYS A 146 -31.40 0.82 4.76
C LYS A 146 -30.50 1.03 3.55
N GLN A 147 -30.00 2.26 3.36
CA GLN A 147 -29.07 2.58 2.28
C GLN A 147 -27.80 1.74 2.39
N ARG A 148 -27.23 1.59 3.59
CA ARG A 148 -26.03 0.77 3.83
C ARG A 148 -26.28 -0.70 3.47
N HIS A 149 -27.44 -1.25 3.85
CA HIS A 149 -27.80 -2.61 3.50
C HIS A 149 -28.04 -2.82 2.00
N GLU A 150 -28.77 -1.90 1.35
CA GLU A 150 -28.95 -1.95 -0.10
C GLU A 150 -27.64 -1.79 -0.87
N HIS A 151 -26.75 -0.91 -0.41
CA HIS A 151 -25.40 -0.80 -0.99
C HIS A 151 -24.66 -2.14 -0.93
N PHE A 152 -24.65 -2.82 0.21
CA PHE A 152 -23.99 -4.13 0.33
C PHE A 152 -24.64 -5.18 -0.58
N LYS A 153 -25.97 -5.24 -0.68
CA LYS A 153 -26.68 -6.14 -1.60
C LYS A 153 -26.32 -5.86 -3.07
N ASN A 154 -26.15 -4.59 -3.43
CA ASN A 154 -25.74 -4.20 -4.77
C ASN A 154 -24.32 -4.63 -5.08
N ILE A 155 -23.39 -4.50 -4.12
CA ILE A 155 -22.02 -5.01 -4.25
C ILE A 155 -22.01 -6.52 -4.54
N LEU A 156 -22.83 -7.31 -3.82
CA LEU A 156 -22.91 -8.75 -4.05
C LEU A 156 -23.48 -9.11 -5.43
N LYS A 157 -24.36 -8.28 -5.98
CA LYS A 157 -25.02 -8.56 -7.28
C LYS A 157 -24.25 -8.03 -8.49
N ARG A 158 -23.59 -6.89 -8.36
CA ARG A 158 -23.04 -6.11 -9.49
C ARG A 158 -21.55 -5.79 -9.32
N GLY A 159 -20.94 -6.08 -8.17
CA GLY A 159 -19.60 -5.67 -7.82
C GLY A 159 -19.57 -4.28 -7.15
N HIS A 160 -18.36 -3.79 -6.89
CA HIS A 160 -18.18 -2.48 -6.28
C HIS A 160 -18.68 -1.35 -7.17
N PRO A 161 -19.27 -0.28 -6.59
CA PRO A 161 -19.83 0.86 -7.34
C PRO A 161 -18.73 1.59 -8.12
N SER A 162 -19.07 2.05 -9.32
CA SER A 162 -18.18 2.81 -10.19
C SER A 162 -18.53 4.29 -10.31
N THR A 163 -19.68 4.70 -9.77
CA THR A 163 -20.15 6.10 -9.78
C THR A 163 -20.62 6.52 -8.40
N TRP A 164 -20.66 7.83 -8.14
CA TRP A 164 -21.17 8.39 -6.88
C TRP A 164 -22.67 8.14 -6.70
N ASP A 165 -23.43 8.05 -7.78
CA ASP A 165 -24.88 7.78 -7.75
C ASP A 165 -25.20 6.39 -7.17
N ASP A 166 -24.23 5.47 -7.23
CA ASP A 166 -24.38 4.11 -6.70
C ASP A 166 -24.15 4.02 -5.18
N VAL A 167 -23.69 5.11 -4.54
CA VAL A 167 -23.32 5.15 -3.12
C VAL A 167 -24.04 6.27 -2.35
N PRO A 168 -25.38 6.34 -2.37
CA PRO A 168 -26.13 7.40 -1.70
C PRO A 168 -25.79 7.45 -0.21
N GLY A 169 -25.64 8.67 0.33
CA GLY A 169 -25.34 8.90 1.74
C GLY A 169 -23.90 8.61 2.17
N VAL A 170 -23.02 8.18 1.25
CA VAL A 170 -21.57 8.18 1.49
C VAL A 170 -21.05 9.61 1.40
N VAL A 171 -20.22 9.99 2.36
CA VAL A 171 -19.60 11.32 2.45
C VAL A 171 -18.10 11.17 2.33
N ALA A 172 -17.49 12.01 1.51
CA ALA A 172 -16.04 12.14 1.41
C ALA A 172 -15.66 13.62 1.52
N GLU A 173 -14.55 13.89 2.21
CA GLU A 173 -13.98 15.23 2.41
C GLU A 173 -12.45 15.14 2.30
N PRO A 174 -11.78 16.05 1.57
CA PRO A 174 -10.35 15.96 1.33
C PRO A 174 -9.53 15.93 2.63
N ILE A 175 -8.43 15.19 2.61
CA ILE A 175 -7.40 15.25 3.66
C ILE A 175 -6.17 15.94 3.09
N VAL A 176 -5.59 16.85 3.87
CA VAL A 176 -4.35 17.55 3.54
C VAL A 176 -3.35 17.37 4.68
N ILE A 177 -2.21 16.79 4.39
CA ILE A 177 -1.07 16.67 5.30
C ILE A 177 0.04 17.51 4.70
N GLU A 178 0.42 18.58 5.39
CA GLU A 178 1.43 19.51 4.90
C GLU A 178 2.84 18.97 5.07
N ASP A 179 3.84 19.73 4.63
CA ASP A 179 5.25 19.35 4.65
C ASP A 179 5.76 19.08 6.08
N ASP A 180 6.80 18.25 6.19
CA ASP A 180 7.55 18.00 7.43
C ASP A 180 6.70 17.40 8.57
N VAL A 181 5.51 16.85 8.28
CA VAL A 181 4.63 16.23 9.27
C VAL A 181 5.16 14.83 9.63
N TRP A 182 5.09 14.50 10.92
CA TRP A 182 5.35 13.15 11.40
C TRP A 182 4.08 12.52 12.00
N ILE A 183 3.63 11.42 11.42
CA ILE A 183 2.50 10.62 11.93
C ILE A 183 3.05 9.34 12.56
N SER A 184 2.90 9.22 13.88
CA SER A 184 3.35 8.05 14.62
C SER A 184 2.44 6.84 14.39
N PHE A 185 2.92 5.67 14.79
CA PHE A 185 2.27 4.40 14.54
C PHE A 185 0.84 4.30 15.13
N GLY A 186 -0.02 3.58 14.42
CA GLY A 186 -1.39 3.30 14.85
C GLY A 186 -2.32 4.51 14.86
N ALA A 187 -1.89 5.67 14.35
CA ALA A 187 -2.75 6.84 14.26
C ALA A 187 -3.84 6.65 13.19
N THR A 188 -4.96 7.34 13.38
CA THR A 188 -6.07 7.38 12.41
C THR A 188 -6.39 8.83 12.05
N ILE A 189 -6.37 9.15 10.75
CA ILE A 189 -6.72 10.47 10.23
C ILE A 189 -8.07 10.35 9.52
N LEU A 190 -9.05 11.11 10.00
CA LEU A 190 -10.41 11.09 9.44
C LEU A 190 -10.57 12.12 8.33
N ARG A 191 -11.62 11.94 7.53
CA ARG A 191 -11.98 12.81 6.41
C ARG A 191 -12.07 14.29 6.84
N GLY A 192 -11.75 15.18 5.93
CA GLY A 192 -11.84 16.63 6.10
C GLY A 192 -10.71 17.26 6.91
N VAL A 193 -9.79 16.46 7.46
CA VAL A 193 -8.73 16.95 8.34
C VAL A 193 -7.59 17.57 7.54
N ARG A 194 -7.10 18.73 8.01
CA ARG A 194 -5.84 19.36 7.60
C ARG A 194 -4.81 19.26 8.73
N ILE A 195 -3.64 18.72 8.45
CA ILE A 195 -2.51 18.68 9.40
C ILE A 195 -1.47 19.67 8.91
N GLY A 196 -1.24 20.73 9.70
CA GLY A 196 -0.32 21.81 9.39
C GLY A 196 1.14 21.39 9.45
N GLN A 197 1.96 22.11 8.69
CA GLN A 197 3.38 21.87 8.51
C GLN A 197 4.14 21.64 9.82
N GLY A 198 5.04 20.68 9.83
CA GLY A 198 5.93 20.39 10.96
C GLY A 198 5.22 19.83 12.19
N SER A 199 3.93 19.47 12.10
CA SER A 199 3.18 18.91 13.21
C SER A 199 3.50 17.43 13.43
N ILE A 200 3.27 16.97 14.67
CA ILE A 200 3.46 15.58 15.07
C ILE A 200 2.13 15.02 15.54
N ILE A 201 1.72 13.88 14.97
CA ILE A 201 0.58 13.10 15.45
C ILE A 201 1.09 11.96 16.31
N SER A 202 0.74 11.97 17.60
CA SER A 202 1.17 10.96 18.56
C SER A 202 0.61 9.58 18.24
N ALA A 203 1.32 8.55 18.67
CA ALA A 203 0.93 7.15 18.45
C ALA A 203 -0.48 6.85 18.95
N GLY A 204 -1.25 6.08 18.15
CA GLY A 204 -2.61 5.67 18.48
C GLY A 204 -3.64 6.80 18.50
N SER A 205 -3.28 8.02 18.08
CA SER A 205 -4.22 9.14 18.07
C SER A 205 -5.26 9.01 16.96
N VAL A 206 -6.49 9.44 17.25
CA VAL A 206 -7.55 9.61 16.25
C VAL A 206 -7.75 11.11 16.01
N VAL A 207 -7.34 11.58 14.82
CA VAL A 207 -7.43 13.00 14.44
C VAL A 207 -8.77 13.24 13.77
N THR A 208 -9.59 14.07 14.41
CA THR A 208 -10.98 14.37 14.00
C THR A 208 -11.20 15.82 13.60
N SER A 209 -10.17 16.66 13.73
CA SER A 209 -10.20 18.10 13.42
C SER A 209 -8.83 18.57 12.97
N ASP A 210 -8.80 19.75 12.36
CA ASP A 210 -7.56 20.36 11.89
C ASP A 210 -6.52 20.53 12.99
N VAL A 211 -5.26 20.32 12.62
CA VAL A 211 -4.09 20.50 13.46
C VAL A 211 -3.30 21.70 12.92
N PRO A 212 -3.16 22.81 13.69
CA PRO A 212 -2.36 23.93 13.25
C PRO A 212 -0.88 23.55 13.05
N PRO A 213 -0.12 24.30 12.24
CA PRO A 213 1.31 24.04 12.05
C PRO A 213 2.12 24.00 13.36
N GLY A 214 3.12 23.13 13.41
CA GLY A 214 4.06 23.04 14.54
C GLY A 214 3.49 22.51 15.84
N MET A 215 2.37 21.79 15.80
CA MET A 215 1.69 21.26 16.98
C MET A 215 1.96 19.77 17.19
N VAL A 216 1.92 19.34 18.43
CA VAL A 216 1.81 17.92 18.79
C VAL A 216 0.36 17.63 19.11
N TYR A 217 -0.26 16.77 18.29
CA TYR A 217 -1.63 16.28 18.52
C TYR A 217 -1.60 14.96 19.25
N GLN A 218 -2.32 14.87 20.37
CA GLN A 218 -2.56 13.61 21.09
C GLN A 218 -3.95 13.60 21.70
N ASN A 219 -4.60 12.44 21.70
CA ASN A 219 -5.83 12.28 22.44
C ASN A 219 -5.53 12.12 23.93
N LYS A 220 -6.33 12.78 24.78
CA LYS A 220 -6.26 12.57 26.22
C LYS A 220 -6.84 11.20 26.55
N ILE A 221 -6.03 10.29 27.09
CA ILE A 221 -6.42 8.96 27.53
C ILE A 221 -6.31 8.90 29.04
N GLU A 222 -7.45 8.65 29.72
CA GLU A 222 -7.49 8.45 31.16
C GLU A 222 -7.61 6.96 31.47
N PRO A 223 -6.61 6.34 32.12
CA PRO A 223 -6.66 4.93 32.45
C PRO A 223 -7.75 4.68 33.54
N HIS A 224 -8.56 3.67 33.31
CA HIS A 224 -9.54 3.19 34.29
C HIS A 224 -9.10 1.82 34.80
N LEU A 225 -8.73 1.77 36.08
CA LEU A 225 -8.32 0.54 36.76
C LEU A 225 -9.45 -0.03 37.62
N ARG A 226 -9.65 -1.34 37.55
CA ARG A 226 -10.58 -2.08 38.43
C ARG A 226 -9.93 -3.39 38.90
N PRO A 227 -10.20 -3.84 40.14
CA PRO A 227 -9.72 -5.13 40.61
C PRO A 227 -10.26 -6.27 39.73
N ILE A 228 -9.44 -7.29 39.53
CA ILE A 228 -9.88 -8.58 39.00
C ILE A 228 -10.60 -9.29 40.15
N LYS A 229 -11.85 -9.70 39.91
CA LYS A 229 -12.62 -10.52 40.88
C LYS A 229 -12.22 -11.97 40.74
#